data_85cb5468299fd5bce0f0f69893b45575
#
_entry.id   85cb5468299fd5bce0f0f69893b45575
#
_cell.length_a   1.000
_cell.length_b   1.000
_cell.length_c   1.000
_cell.angle_alpha   90.00
_cell.angle_beta   90.00
_cell.angle_gamma   90.00
#
_symmetry.space_group_name_H-M   'P 1'
#
loop_
_entity.id
_entity.type
_entity.pdbx_description
1 polymer ?
#
loop_
_entity_poly.entity_id
_entity_poly.type
_entity_poly.pdbx_seq_one_letter_code
_entity_poly.pdbx_strand_id
1 'polypeptide(L)'
;MPESGIPVRDEIAGMIGLIQRVTRADVRVDGNVIGAIERGILALIGVRRGDQPEAAHRLLERLLTYRIFPDAQGRMNLSLRDIGGGLLLVPQFTLAADTQKGTRAGFSTAAAPDEARRLFAFLLEQAQAAHMPVAAGIFGADMQVSLVNDGPVTFWLETSAPAP
;
A
#
# COMPACT_ATOMS: atom_id res chain seq x y z
N MET A 1 -15.61 -34.06 15.63
CA MET A 1 -14.61 -33.03 15.87
C MET A 1 -15.05 -31.76 15.19
N PRO A 2 -15.47 -30.82 15.96
CA PRO A 2 -15.69 -29.56 15.31
C PRO A 2 -14.35 -29.16 14.71
N GLU A 3 -14.36 -29.01 13.42
CA GLU A 3 -13.33 -28.25 12.78
C GLU A 3 -13.18 -27.02 13.62
N SER A 4 -12.06 -26.92 14.28
CA SER A 4 -11.75 -25.67 14.93
C SER A 4 -11.99 -24.61 13.87
N GLY A 5 -12.91 -23.72 14.12
CA GLY A 5 -13.14 -22.59 13.23
C GLY A 5 -11.89 -21.72 13.19
N ILE A 6 -10.81 -22.30 12.69
CA ILE A 6 -9.67 -21.48 12.32
C ILE A 6 -10.20 -20.65 11.16
N PRO A 7 -10.41 -19.34 11.35
CA PRO A 7 -10.87 -18.53 10.25
C PRO A 7 -9.91 -18.74 9.11
N VAL A 8 -10.46 -19.13 7.99
CA VAL A 8 -9.70 -19.21 6.76
C VAL A 8 -9.04 -17.84 6.62
N ARG A 9 -7.76 -17.81 6.29
CA ARG A 9 -7.01 -16.56 6.15
C ARG A 9 -7.76 -15.51 5.34
N ASP A 10 -8.60 -15.96 4.40
CA ASP A 10 -9.39 -15.10 3.54
C ASP A 10 -10.46 -14.30 4.28
N GLU A 11 -10.91 -14.75 5.46
CA GLU A 11 -11.91 -14.06 6.26
C GLU A 11 -11.32 -12.91 7.09
N ILE A 12 -10.00 -12.92 7.28
CA ILE A 12 -9.28 -11.87 8.01
C ILE A 12 -8.27 -11.15 7.14
N ALA A 13 -8.41 -11.30 5.83
CA ALA A 13 -7.58 -10.57 4.89
C ALA A 13 -7.83 -9.08 5.02
N GLY A 14 -6.79 -8.29 4.99
CA GLY A 14 -6.85 -6.84 5.10
C GLY A 14 -6.26 -6.15 3.89
N MET A 15 -6.05 -4.86 4.02
CA MET A 15 -5.43 -4.07 2.97
C MET A 15 -4.01 -4.51 2.70
N ILE A 16 -3.62 -4.35 1.45
CA ILE A 16 -2.28 -4.69 0.98
C ILE A 16 -1.53 -3.41 0.65
N GLY A 17 -0.27 -3.34 1.09
CA GLY A 17 0.66 -2.33 0.64
C GLY A 17 1.91 -3.02 0.09
N LEU A 18 2.14 -2.92 -1.22
CA LEU A 18 3.41 -3.32 -1.79
C LEU A 18 4.30 -2.10 -1.77
N ILE A 19 5.33 -2.11 -0.93
CA ILE A 19 6.20 -0.96 -0.71
C ILE A 19 7.55 -1.16 -1.37
N GLN A 20 8.05 -0.09 -1.96
CA GLN A 20 9.38 -0.05 -2.56
C GLN A 20 10.11 1.19 -2.05
N ARG A 21 11.32 0.98 -1.57
CA ARG A 21 12.19 2.08 -1.21
C ARG A 21 12.71 2.74 -2.48
N VAL A 22 12.56 4.05 -2.59
CA VAL A 22 12.88 4.77 -3.83
C VAL A 22 13.81 5.95 -3.56
N THR A 23 14.61 6.30 -4.58
CA THR A 23 15.32 7.58 -4.61
C THR A 23 14.43 8.66 -5.16
N ARG A 24 13.49 8.28 -6.03
CA ARG A 24 12.44 9.14 -6.59
C ARG A 24 11.35 8.27 -7.18
N ALA A 25 10.14 8.81 -7.26
CA ALA A 25 9.02 8.18 -7.96
C ALA A 25 8.02 9.24 -8.38
N ASP A 26 7.31 8.98 -9.48
CA ASP A 26 6.23 9.85 -9.92
C ASP A 26 5.11 9.06 -10.58
N VAL A 27 3.95 9.70 -10.66
CA VAL A 27 2.78 9.18 -11.36
C VAL A 27 2.37 10.18 -12.42
N ARG A 28 2.13 9.68 -13.63
CA ARG A 28 1.62 10.48 -14.75
C ARG A 28 0.26 9.98 -15.19
N VAL A 29 -0.60 10.93 -15.52
CA VAL A 29 -1.89 10.68 -16.17
C VAL A 29 -1.94 11.58 -17.38
N ASP A 30 -2.21 11.01 -18.56
CA ASP A 30 -2.24 11.73 -19.84
C ASP A 30 -0.96 12.57 -20.07
N GLY A 31 0.19 12.03 -19.69
CA GLY A 31 1.49 12.67 -19.87
C GLY A 31 1.84 13.72 -18.82
N ASN A 32 0.94 14.03 -17.89
CA ASN A 32 1.16 15.03 -16.86
C ASN A 32 1.51 14.39 -15.53
N VAL A 33 2.55 14.89 -14.86
CA VAL A 33 2.90 14.44 -13.51
C VAL A 33 1.84 14.95 -12.54
N ILE A 34 1.15 14.02 -11.88
CA ILE A 34 0.10 14.35 -10.89
C ILE A 34 0.55 14.15 -9.46
N GLY A 35 1.63 13.43 -9.24
CA GLY A 35 2.21 13.21 -7.93
C GLY A 35 3.66 12.78 -8.08
N ALA A 36 4.53 13.28 -7.20
CA ALA A 36 5.95 12.96 -7.24
C ALA A 36 6.56 13.05 -5.85
N ILE A 37 7.55 12.22 -5.60
CA ILE A 37 8.36 12.25 -4.38
C ILE A 37 9.84 12.10 -4.73
N GLU A 38 10.68 12.61 -3.86
CA GLU A 38 12.11 12.29 -3.84
C GLU A 38 12.31 11.02 -3.00
N ARG A 39 13.40 10.92 -2.26
CA ARG A 39 13.69 9.75 -1.41
C ARG A 39 12.51 9.41 -0.50
N GLY A 40 12.10 8.15 -0.53
CA GLY A 40 11.00 7.72 0.31
C GLY A 40 10.47 6.35 -0.08
N ILE A 41 9.15 6.21 0.01
CA ILE A 41 8.43 4.97 -0.29
C ILE A 41 7.37 5.20 -1.35
N LEU A 42 7.40 4.36 -2.39
CA LEU A 42 6.25 4.14 -3.27
C LEU A 42 5.45 2.99 -2.68
N ALA A 43 4.17 3.22 -2.41
CA ALA A 43 3.28 2.20 -1.89
C ALA A 43 2.12 1.96 -2.85
N LEU A 44 2.05 0.76 -3.41
CA LEU A 44 0.90 0.30 -4.20
C LEU A 44 -0.11 -0.27 -3.22
N ILE A 45 -1.34 0.22 -3.29
CA ILE A 45 -2.38 -0.07 -2.29
C ILE A 45 -3.48 -0.90 -2.90
N GLY A 46 -3.72 -2.07 -2.33
CA GLY A 46 -4.82 -2.95 -2.69
C GLY A 46 -5.85 -3.03 -1.57
N VAL A 47 -7.13 -2.91 -1.94
CA VAL A 47 -8.23 -3.02 -1.00
C VAL A 47 -8.97 -4.32 -1.28
N ARG A 48 -9.13 -5.14 -0.25
CA ARG A 48 -9.87 -6.39 -0.32
C ARG A 48 -11.31 -6.21 0.12
N ARG A 49 -12.16 -7.12 -0.33
CA ARG A 49 -13.56 -7.13 0.07
C ARG A 49 -13.67 -7.22 1.60
N GLY A 50 -14.47 -6.35 2.20
CA GLY A 50 -14.68 -6.35 3.63
C GLY A 50 -13.68 -5.52 4.43
N ASP A 51 -12.68 -4.91 3.79
CA ASP A 51 -11.74 -4.05 4.50
C ASP A 51 -12.46 -2.85 5.12
N GLN A 52 -12.04 -2.51 6.33
CA GLN A 52 -12.63 -1.46 7.15
C GLN A 52 -11.61 -0.32 7.36
N PRO A 53 -12.06 0.85 7.83
CA PRO A 53 -11.15 1.97 8.11
C PRO A 53 -10.00 1.62 9.06
N GLU A 54 -10.20 0.70 9.99
CA GLU A 54 -9.13 0.22 10.89
C GLU A 54 -7.97 -0.40 10.12
N ALA A 55 -8.26 -1.08 8.99
CA ALA A 55 -7.20 -1.64 8.15
C ALA A 55 -6.35 -0.54 7.53
N ALA A 56 -6.98 0.57 7.12
CA ALA A 56 -6.25 1.72 6.58
C ALA A 56 -5.36 2.36 7.65
N HIS A 57 -5.85 2.52 8.86
CA HIS A 57 -5.05 3.05 9.98
C HIS A 57 -3.83 2.17 10.26
N ARG A 58 -4.02 0.86 10.29
CA ARG A 58 -2.91 -0.07 10.53
C ARG A 58 -1.91 -0.07 9.40
N LEU A 59 -2.40 -0.05 8.17
CA LEU A 59 -1.49 -0.01 7.01
C LEU A 59 -0.66 1.28 7.04
N LEU A 60 -1.29 2.42 7.30
CA LEU A 60 -0.58 3.69 7.41
C LEU A 60 0.51 3.64 8.48
N GLU A 61 0.19 3.12 9.66
CA GLU A 61 1.18 3.00 10.75
C GLU A 61 2.36 2.16 10.30
N ARG A 62 2.11 1.05 9.61
CA ARG A 62 3.18 0.20 9.08
C ARG A 62 3.99 0.91 8.01
N LEU A 63 3.34 1.64 7.10
CA LEU A 63 4.04 2.40 6.06
C LEU A 63 5.00 3.42 6.66
N LEU A 64 4.58 4.09 7.72
CA LEU A 64 5.36 5.16 8.34
C LEU A 64 6.47 4.65 9.27
N THR A 65 6.33 3.43 9.80
CA THR A 65 7.23 2.90 10.83
C THR A 65 8.04 1.69 10.41
N TYR A 66 7.78 1.12 9.24
CA TYR A 66 8.55 -0.04 8.77
C TYR A 66 10.00 0.34 8.52
N ARG A 67 10.92 -0.43 9.07
CA ARG A 67 12.35 -0.06 9.10
C ARG A 67 13.07 -0.54 7.85
N ILE A 68 13.04 0.24 6.80
CA ILE A 68 13.66 -0.13 5.52
C ILE A 68 14.76 0.83 5.07
N PHE A 69 15.04 1.88 5.84
CA PHE A 69 16.07 2.84 5.50
C PHE A 69 17.32 2.60 6.35
N PRO A 70 18.51 2.79 5.75
CA PRO A 70 19.75 2.52 6.47
C PRO A 70 20.04 3.55 7.56
N ASP A 71 20.50 3.07 8.69
CA ASP A 71 21.06 3.89 9.76
C ASP A 71 22.52 4.25 9.47
N ALA A 72 23.19 4.86 10.42
CA ALA A 72 24.60 5.27 10.28
C ALA A 72 25.55 4.11 10.06
N GLN A 73 25.16 2.88 10.42
CA GLN A 73 25.95 1.66 10.21
C GLN A 73 25.51 0.89 8.95
N GLY A 74 24.59 1.44 8.16
CA GLY A 74 24.10 0.81 6.94
C GLY A 74 23.05 -0.27 7.15
N ARG A 75 22.52 -0.42 8.35
CA ARG A 75 21.47 -1.39 8.66
C ARG A 75 20.08 -0.80 8.48
N MET A 76 19.13 -1.59 7.99
CA MET A 76 17.75 -1.18 7.78
C MET A 76 17.01 -1.02 9.12
N ASN A 77 17.27 0.06 9.82
CA ASN A 77 16.74 0.35 11.14
C ASN A 77 15.89 1.62 11.21
N LEU A 78 15.88 2.44 10.15
CA LEU A 78 15.13 3.68 10.15
C LEU A 78 13.86 3.55 9.31
N SER A 79 12.81 4.20 9.78
CA SER A 79 11.52 4.24 9.10
C SER A 79 11.40 5.48 8.21
N LEU A 80 10.33 5.52 7.42
CA LEU A 80 10.00 6.71 6.63
C LEU A 80 9.82 7.93 7.55
N ARG A 81 9.16 7.74 8.68
CA ARG A 81 8.96 8.79 9.69
C ARG A 81 10.30 9.32 10.21
N ASP A 82 11.24 8.41 10.49
CA ASP A 82 12.57 8.78 11.01
C ASP A 82 13.34 9.65 10.04
N ILE A 83 13.27 9.35 8.74
CA ILE A 83 14.04 10.08 7.72
C ILE A 83 13.29 11.27 7.13
N GLY A 84 12.00 11.42 7.44
CA GLY A 84 11.17 12.45 6.82
C GLY A 84 11.04 12.33 5.31
N GLY A 85 11.08 11.12 4.78
CA GLY A 85 11.01 10.87 3.34
C GLY A 85 9.60 10.99 2.79
N GLY A 86 9.47 11.05 1.46
CA GLY A 86 8.19 11.15 0.78
C GLY A 86 7.42 9.84 0.77
N LEU A 87 6.10 9.94 0.80
CA LEU A 87 5.20 8.81 0.63
C LEU A 87 4.35 9.03 -0.61
N LEU A 88 4.44 8.12 -1.58
CA LEU A 88 3.61 8.16 -2.78
C LEU A 88 2.66 6.96 -2.74
N LEU A 89 1.37 7.26 -2.59
CA LEU A 89 0.31 6.24 -2.52
C LEU A 89 -0.34 6.08 -3.89
N VAL A 90 -0.32 4.87 -4.43
CA VAL A 90 -0.92 4.57 -5.73
C VAL A 90 -1.95 3.47 -5.57
N PRO A 91 -3.21 3.72 -5.93
CA PRO A 91 -4.24 2.68 -5.87
C PRO A 91 -3.94 1.60 -6.91
N GLN A 92 -3.94 0.34 -6.49
CA GLN A 92 -3.58 -0.80 -7.33
C GLN A 92 -4.53 -1.96 -7.02
N PHE A 93 -5.70 -1.97 -7.66
CA PHE A 93 -6.72 -2.99 -7.36
C PHE A 93 -6.27 -4.41 -7.71
N THR A 94 -5.38 -4.56 -8.68
CA THR A 94 -4.90 -5.88 -9.11
C THR A 94 -4.10 -6.62 -8.03
N LEU A 95 -3.60 -5.93 -7.00
CA LEU A 95 -2.96 -6.59 -5.86
C LEU A 95 -3.94 -7.46 -5.07
N ALA A 96 -5.21 -7.11 -5.08
CA ALA A 96 -6.25 -7.86 -4.39
C ALA A 96 -6.84 -8.99 -5.25
N ALA A 97 -6.29 -9.21 -6.45
CA ALA A 97 -6.74 -10.25 -7.34
C ALA A 97 -6.35 -11.64 -6.83
N ASP A 98 -7.19 -12.62 -7.16
CA ASP A 98 -6.88 -14.02 -6.95
C ASP A 98 -6.09 -14.53 -8.18
N THR A 99 -4.86 -14.93 -7.97
CA THR A 99 -3.95 -15.43 -9.01
C THR A 99 -3.60 -16.90 -8.79
N GLN A 100 -4.33 -17.60 -7.94
CA GLN A 100 -4.00 -18.96 -7.51
C GLN A 100 -4.14 -19.99 -8.62
N LYS A 101 -5.05 -19.78 -9.58
CA LYS A 101 -5.34 -20.77 -10.62
C LYS A 101 -5.30 -20.15 -12.00
N GLY A 102 -4.74 -20.92 -12.94
CA GLY A 102 -4.75 -20.57 -14.36
C GLY A 102 -3.89 -19.35 -14.68
N THR A 103 -4.23 -18.71 -15.78
CA THR A 103 -3.47 -17.59 -16.34
C THR A 103 -4.28 -16.29 -16.41
N ARG A 104 -5.45 -16.29 -15.79
CA ARG A 104 -6.33 -15.11 -15.73
C ARG A 104 -6.63 -14.79 -14.27
N ALA A 105 -6.36 -13.56 -13.87
CA ALA A 105 -6.66 -13.10 -12.51
C ALA A 105 -8.18 -13.05 -12.29
N GLY A 106 -8.61 -13.46 -11.10
CA GLY A 106 -9.98 -13.26 -10.64
C GLY A 106 -10.05 -12.09 -9.66
N PHE A 107 -11.21 -11.45 -9.58
CA PHE A 107 -11.37 -10.25 -8.74
C PHE A 107 -12.43 -10.44 -7.65
N SER A 108 -12.79 -11.69 -7.34
CA SER A 108 -13.79 -11.98 -6.30
C SER A 108 -13.34 -11.54 -4.90
N THR A 109 -12.04 -11.46 -4.67
CA THR A 109 -11.46 -11.07 -3.38
C THR A 109 -11.17 -9.57 -3.29
N ALA A 110 -11.25 -8.86 -4.41
CA ALA A 110 -11.07 -7.42 -4.44
C ALA A 110 -12.34 -6.71 -4.00
N ALA A 111 -12.18 -5.56 -3.32
CA ALA A 111 -13.30 -4.71 -2.96
C ALA A 111 -13.98 -4.16 -4.22
N ALA A 112 -15.29 -3.88 -4.11
CA ALA A 112 -16.00 -3.18 -5.17
C ALA A 112 -15.38 -1.79 -5.38
N PRO A 113 -15.39 -1.24 -6.61
CA PRO A 113 -14.72 0.03 -6.90
C PRO A 113 -15.08 1.18 -5.96
N ASP A 114 -16.36 1.32 -5.60
CA ASP A 114 -16.79 2.39 -4.71
C ASP A 114 -16.22 2.26 -3.30
N GLU A 115 -16.19 1.04 -2.78
CA GLU A 115 -15.60 0.75 -1.47
C GLU A 115 -14.09 1.00 -1.48
N ALA A 116 -13.42 0.52 -2.52
CA ALA A 116 -11.98 0.71 -2.67
C ALA A 116 -11.63 2.18 -2.79
N ARG A 117 -12.41 2.95 -3.55
CA ARG A 117 -12.22 4.39 -3.71
C ARG A 117 -12.34 5.13 -2.38
N ARG A 118 -13.37 4.82 -1.61
CA ARG A 118 -13.60 5.46 -0.30
C ARG A 118 -12.47 5.14 0.67
N LEU A 119 -12.05 3.88 0.72
CA LEU A 119 -11.02 3.46 1.66
C LEU A 119 -9.64 4.00 1.27
N PHE A 120 -9.35 4.06 -0.03
CA PHE A 120 -8.12 4.71 -0.50
C PHE A 120 -8.12 6.21 -0.16
N ALA A 121 -9.23 6.90 -0.39
CA ALA A 121 -9.35 8.32 -0.04
C ALA A 121 -9.17 8.55 1.46
N PHE A 122 -9.73 7.67 2.28
CA PHE A 122 -9.55 7.72 3.73
C PHE A 122 -8.07 7.53 4.11
N LEU A 123 -7.42 6.53 3.54
CA LEU A 123 -5.99 6.30 3.78
C LEU A 123 -5.17 7.54 3.41
N LEU A 124 -5.43 8.13 2.25
CA LEU A 124 -4.72 9.32 1.79
C LEU A 124 -4.91 10.50 2.74
N GLU A 125 -6.14 10.73 3.17
CA GLU A 125 -6.46 11.80 4.11
C GLU A 125 -5.72 11.61 5.44
N GLN A 126 -5.72 10.39 5.98
CA GLN A 126 -5.00 10.07 7.20
C GLN A 126 -3.49 10.22 7.03
N ALA A 127 -2.96 9.81 5.89
CA ALA A 127 -1.54 9.96 5.58
C ALA A 127 -1.13 11.43 5.55
N GLN A 128 -1.92 12.27 4.88
CA GLN A 128 -1.65 13.71 4.79
C GLN A 128 -1.70 14.40 6.14
N ALA A 129 -2.55 13.92 7.05
CA ALA A 129 -2.63 14.45 8.41
C ALA A 129 -1.43 14.02 9.28
N ALA A 130 -0.82 12.88 8.99
CA ALA A 130 0.19 12.27 9.85
C ALA A 130 1.62 12.45 9.34
N HIS A 131 1.82 12.82 8.08
CA HIS A 131 3.13 12.81 7.45
C HIS A 131 3.25 13.86 6.35
N MET A 132 4.48 14.25 6.03
CA MET A 132 4.80 15.18 4.95
C MET A 132 6.20 14.85 4.41
N PRO A 133 6.41 14.82 3.08
CA PRO A 133 5.42 15.02 2.03
C PRO A 133 4.65 13.73 1.69
N VAL A 134 3.41 13.88 1.28
CA VAL A 134 2.57 12.78 0.79
C VAL A 134 2.01 13.18 -0.57
N ALA A 135 2.17 12.29 -1.56
CA ALA A 135 1.59 12.43 -2.88
C ALA A 135 0.79 11.18 -3.21
N ALA A 136 -0.07 11.26 -4.22
CA ALA A 136 -0.92 10.13 -4.56
C ALA A 136 -1.22 10.09 -6.06
N GLY A 137 -1.52 8.88 -6.54
CA GLY A 137 -2.17 8.67 -7.81
C GLY A 137 -3.66 8.98 -7.73
N ILE A 138 -4.36 8.75 -8.83
CA ILE A 138 -5.81 8.98 -8.95
C ILE A 138 -6.52 7.64 -9.09
N PHE A 139 -7.46 7.36 -8.19
CA PHE A 139 -8.22 6.12 -8.24
C PHE A 139 -8.99 6.01 -9.57
N GLY A 140 -8.83 4.86 -10.23
CA GLY A 140 -9.52 4.56 -11.47
C GLY A 140 -8.89 5.14 -12.74
N ALA A 141 -7.85 5.96 -12.62
CA ALA A 141 -7.16 6.52 -13.77
C ALA A 141 -6.17 5.52 -14.38
N ASP A 142 -5.90 5.68 -15.66
CA ASP A 142 -4.78 5.00 -16.30
C ASP A 142 -3.51 5.77 -15.97
N MET A 143 -2.64 5.15 -15.20
CA MET A 143 -1.46 5.81 -14.65
C MET A 143 -0.17 5.19 -15.17
N GLN A 144 0.82 6.06 -15.41
CA GLN A 144 2.20 5.65 -15.66
C GLN A 144 2.99 5.91 -14.38
N VAL A 145 3.47 4.85 -13.74
CA VAL A 145 4.20 4.94 -12.48
C VAL A 145 5.69 4.71 -12.76
N SER A 146 6.50 5.73 -12.46
CA SER A 146 7.95 5.67 -12.65
C SER A 146 8.63 5.72 -11.30
N LEU A 147 9.68 4.92 -11.13
CA LEU A 147 10.42 4.89 -9.88
C LEU A 147 11.84 4.40 -10.10
N VAL A 148 12.71 4.74 -9.15
CA VAL A 148 14.01 4.10 -9.02
C VAL A 148 13.98 3.37 -7.68
N ASN A 149 13.91 2.03 -7.75
CA ASN A 149 13.93 1.20 -6.55
C ASN A 149 15.36 1.13 -6.02
N ASP A 150 15.53 1.71 -4.84
CA ASP A 150 16.84 1.85 -4.21
C ASP A 150 17.17 0.58 -3.42
N GLY A 151 18.11 -0.19 -3.98
CA GLY A 151 18.55 -1.40 -3.31
C GLY A 151 18.74 -2.63 -4.20
N PRO A 152 17.72 -3.20 -4.87
CA PRO A 152 16.29 -2.97 -4.69
C PRO A 152 15.78 -3.43 -3.33
N VAL A 153 14.78 -2.76 -2.80
CA VAL A 153 14.11 -3.11 -1.54
C VAL A 153 12.61 -3.01 -1.75
N THR A 154 11.93 -4.14 -1.62
CA THR A 154 10.50 -4.28 -1.90
C THR A 154 9.90 -5.25 -0.88
N PHE A 155 8.82 -4.84 -0.23
CA PHE A 155 8.13 -5.67 0.75
C PHE A 155 6.62 -5.68 0.50
N TRP A 156 6.01 -6.82 0.77
CA TRP A 156 4.57 -6.98 0.77
C TRP A 156 4.06 -6.86 2.20
N LEU A 157 3.26 -5.84 2.48
CA LEU A 157 2.64 -5.65 3.78
C LEU A 157 1.15 -5.94 3.69
N GLU A 158 0.63 -6.64 4.67
CA GLU A 158 -0.80 -6.89 4.81
C GLU A 158 -1.24 -6.50 6.21
N THR A 159 -2.43 -5.93 6.31
CA THR A 159 -3.07 -5.72 7.59
C THR A 159 -4.22 -6.69 7.71
N SER A 160 -4.14 -7.59 8.69
CA SER A 160 -5.28 -8.46 8.98
C SER A 160 -6.19 -7.78 10.00
N ALA A 161 -7.50 -8.11 9.93
CA ALA A 161 -8.41 -7.69 10.96
C ALA A 161 -7.98 -8.33 12.29
N PRO A 162 -8.20 -7.66 13.44
CA PRO A 162 -7.92 -8.29 14.72
C PRO A 162 -8.77 -9.55 14.84
N ALA A 163 -8.17 -10.59 15.39
CA ALA A 163 -8.93 -11.78 15.75
C ALA A 163 -10.06 -11.36 16.70
N PRO A 164 -11.28 -11.88 16.48
CA PRO A 164 -12.38 -11.58 17.35
C PRO A 164 -12.12 -12.07 18.79
#